data_e24fc90f7ff04f9bf25186ba5238e164
#
_entry.id   e24fc90f7ff04f9bf25186ba5238e164
#
_cell.length_a   1.000
_cell.length_b   1.000
_cell.length_c   1.000
_cell.angle_alpha   90.00
_cell.angle_beta   90.00
_cell.angle_gamma   90.00
#
_symmetry.space_group_name_H-M   'P 1'
#
loop_
_entity.id
_entity.type
_entity.pdbx_description
1 polymer ?
#
loop_
_entity_poly.entity_id
_entity_poly.type
_entity_poly.pdbx_seq_one_letter_code
_entity_poly.pdbx_strand_id
1 'polypeptide(L)'
;MSKRHCPIDGEKVKTCIGCKTCAIMSGFGGAGAFSDGKYNITNDFGGTLYEHIGKKTALDLMKYVDEINVSHGGENTRMFSTAGTKFKKLCIQNKLKLLDASVRHLGTDINYVVLENLYNELKEQVDFFFLTPVTSVEYNDSIYTLHYGKDDTATCKQCIISVGRSGSKWMETVCQDLQIPTKSNRVDLGVRVELPAVVFSHLTDELYESKIVYRTEKFEDNVRTFCMNPNGIVVNENTNGIITANGHSYEDPAKYTENTNFALLVSKHFSEPFKDSNGYGESIARLSNMLGGGVIVQRFGDLVRGRRSTVSRIEEGLVRPTLSATPGDLSLVLPKRILDGIIEMIYALDKIAPGTANDDTLLYGVEVKFYNMEVDIDENLESPYKGLYIIGDGSGVTHSLSHASASGVYVARRIAETL
;
A
#
# COMPACT_ATOMS: atom_id res chain seq x y z
N MET A 1 -10.16 -2.66 19.91
CA MET A 1 -9.55 -3.74 19.10
C MET A 1 -10.31 -5.05 19.18
N SER A 2 -10.65 -5.60 20.33
CA SER A 2 -11.32 -6.92 20.50
C SER A 2 -12.60 -7.16 19.67
N LYS A 3 -13.30 -6.11 19.24
CA LYS A 3 -14.49 -6.20 18.37
C LYS A 3 -14.18 -6.15 16.88
N ARG A 4 -12.92 -5.91 16.50
CA ARG A 4 -12.50 -5.87 15.10
C ARG A 4 -12.03 -7.26 14.67
N HIS A 5 -12.89 -8.03 14.04
CA HIS A 5 -12.56 -9.34 13.47
C HIS A 5 -13.36 -9.56 12.19
N CYS A 6 -12.81 -10.34 11.28
CA CYS A 6 -13.54 -10.79 10.12
C CYS A 6 -14.62 -11.79 10.59
N PRO A 7 -15.88 -11.64 10.15
CA PRO A 7 -16.94 -12.59 10.52
C PRO A 7 -16.78 -13.97 9.86
N ILE A 8 -15.81 -14.11 8.96
CA ILE A 8 -15.55 -15.36 8.22
C ILE A 8 -14.40 -16.10 8.87
N ASP A 9 -14.61 -17.39 9.09
CA ASP A 9 -13.56 -18.36 9.35
C ASP A 9 -12.81 -18.64 8.02
N GLY A 10 -11.60 -18.10 7.88
CA GLY A 10 -10.78 -18.22 6.68
C GLY A 10 -10.33 -19.66 6.37
N GLU A 11 -10.47 -20.60 7.31
CA GLU A 11 -10.24 -22.02 7.06
C GLU A 11 -11.39 -22.65 6.28
N LYS A 12 -12.63 -22.20 6.54
CA LYS A 12 -13.85 -22.74 5.92
C LYS A 12 -14.28 -22.00 4.66
N VAL A 13 -14.09 -20.67 4.62
CA VAL A 13 -14.53 -19.82 3.53
C VAL A 13 -13.36 -18.99 3.02
N LYS A 14 -12.87 -19.29 1.82
CA LYS A 14 -11.70 -18.63 1.22
C LYS A 14 -12.02 -17.34 0.47
N THR A 15 -13.31 -16.95 0.38
CA THR A 15 -13.73 -15.76 -0.38
C THR A 15 -14.33 -14.70 0.54
N CYS A 16 -13.99 -13.43 0.28
CA CYS A 16 -14.55 -12.28 1.00
C CYS A 16 -16.06 -12.15 0.69
N ILE A 17 -16.89 -11.94 1.72
CA ILE A 17 -18.35 -11.75 1.59
C ILE A 17 -18.77 -10.32 1.31
N GLY A 18 -17.84 -9.38 1.14
CA GLY A 18 -18.14 -7.98 0.79
C GLY A 18 -18.95 -7.23 1.86
N CYS A 19 -18.54 -7.27 3.13
CA CYS A 19 -19.21 -6.54 4.21
C CYS A 19 -19.34 -5.05 3.86
N LYS A 20 -20.48 -4.43 4.17
CA LYS A 20 -20.73 -2.99 3.96
C LYS A 20 -19.65 -2.12 4.62
N THR A 21 -19.19 -2.51 5.80
CA THR A 21 -18.04 -1.93 6.49
C THR A 21 -17.14 -3.08 6.89
N CYS A 22 -15.94 -3.10 6.35
CA CYS A 22 -14.96 -4.15 6.66
C CYS A 22 -14.28 -3.87 8.00
N ALA A 23 -14.47 -4.74 8.99
CA ALA A 23 -13.87 -4.59 10.31
C ALA A 23 -12.33 -4.69 10.30
N ILE A 24 -11.75 -5.31 9.26
CA ILE A 24 -10.29 -5.37 9.09
C ILE A 24 -9.74 -4.06 8.51
N MET A 25 -10.45 -3.46 7.55
CA MET A 25 -9.97 -2.26 6.84
C MET A 25 -10.33 -0.95 7.54
N SER A 26 -11.33 -0.95 8.42
CA SER A 26 -11.87 0.26 9.07
C SER A 26 -11.93 0.11 10.59
N GLY A 27 -11.83 1.24 11.30
CA GLY A 27 -11.90 1.33 12.76
C GLY A 27 -10.56 1.75 13.38
N PHE A 28 -10.45 1.71 14.69
CA PHE A 28 -9.26 2.15 15.44
C PHE A 28 -7.98 1.49 14.91
N GLY A 29 -6.94 2.29 14.63
CA GLY A 29 -5.69 1.87 14.00
C GLY A 29 -5.78 1.64 12.49
N GLY A 30 -6.95 1.89 11.86
CA GLY A 30 -7.15 1.76 10.41
C GLY A 30 -6.88 0.36 9.86
N ALA A 31 -6.63 0.27 8.56
CA ALA A 31 -6.20 -0.98 7.90
C ALA A 31 -4.82 -1.45 8.40
N GLY A 32 -3.99 -0.52 8.86
CA GLY A 32 -2.67 -0.79 9.42
C GLY A 32 -2.69 -1.73 10.61
N ALA A 33 -3.77 -1.72 11.42
CA ALA A 33 -3.91 -2.55 12.61
C ALA A 33 -3.81 -4.06 12.35
N PHE A 34 -4.17 -4.50 11.16
CA PHE A 34 -4.13 -5.91 10.74
C PHE A 34 -3.15 -6.16 9.59
N SER A 35 -2.30 -5.19 9.29
CA SER A 35 -1.19 -5.37 8.36
C SER A 35 -0.04 -6.13 9.03
N ASP A 36 0.95 -6.50 8.22
CA ASP A 36 2.20 -7.09 8.71
C ASP A 36 3.13 -6.08 9.43
N GLY A 37 2.69 -4.85 9.63
CA GLY A 37 3.39 -3.85 10.43
C GLY A 37 4.77 -3.46 9.87
N LYS A 38 4.86 -3.24 8.56
CA LYS A 38 6.09 -2.73 7.92
C LYS A 38 6.20 -1.21 8.07
N TYR A 39 7.06 -0.77 8.96
CA TYR A 39 7.38 0.64 9.17
C TYR A 39 8.63 1.03 8.37
N ASN A 40 8.42 1.75 7.28
CA ASN A 40 9.48 2.18 6.36
C ASN A 40 10.00 3.56 6.75
N ILE A 41 11.28 3.68 7.04
CA ILE A 41 11.97 4.96 7.33
C ILE A 41 12.73 5.37 6.08
N THR A 42 12.12 6.19 5.24
CA THR A 42 12.66 6.60 3.94
C THR A 42 11.87 7.75 3.35
N ASN A 43 12.49 8.53 2.46
CA ASN A 43 11.82 9.50 1.59
C ASN A 43 11.70 9.00 0.12
N ASP A 44 12.22 7.81 -0.19
CA ASP A 44 12.24 7.31 -1.56
C ASP A 44 10.90 6.69 -2.00
N PHE A 45 10.06 6.33 -1.01
CA PHE A 45 8.71 5.81 -1.24
C PHE A 45 7.85 5.94 0.03
N GLY A 46 6.54 5.71 -0.09
CA GLY A 46 5.60 5.79 1.04
C GLY A 46 4.89 7.14 1.17
N GLY A 47 5.12 8.06 0.24
CA GLY A 47 4.46 9.36 0.18
C GLY A 47 5.40 10.49 -0.19
N THR A 48 4.84 11.69 -0.23
CA THR A 48 5.51 12.95 -0.57
C THR A 48 5.58 13.90 0.63
N LEU A 49 5.39 13.40 1.84
CA LEU A 49 5.41 14.20 3.09
C LEU A 49 6.62 15.14 3.17
N TYR A 50 7.78 14.68 2.68
CA TYR A 50 9.02 15.45 2.68
C TYR A 50 8.97 16.71 1.79
N GLU A 51 8.06 16.79 0.83
CA GLU A 51 7.88 17.98 -0.03
C GLU A 51 7.25 19.12 0.77
N HIS A 52 6.44 18.82 1.76
CA HIS A 52 5.81 19.79 2.66
C HIS A 52 6.73 20.17 3.83
N ILE A 53 7.27 19.18 4.56
CA ILE A 53 7.97 19.42 5.84
C ILE A 53 9.49 19.31 5.76
N GLY A 54 10.04 19.03 4.58
CA GLY A 54 11.47 18.83 4.35
C GLY A 54 11.97 17.42 4.65
N LYS A 55 12.96 16.98 3.87
CA LYS A 55 13.49 15.59 3.90
C LYS A 55 14.02 15.16 5.27
N LYS A 56 14.78 16.04 5.93
CA LYS A 56 15.38 15.75 7.24
C LYS A 56 14.29 15.59 8.29
N THR A 57 13.37 16.54 8.37
CA THR A 57 12.24 16.51 9.33
C THR A 57 11.40 15.26 9.16
N ALA A 58 11.05 14.89 7.92
CA ALA A 58 10.28 13.69 7.64
C ALA A 58 10.99 12.42 8.14
N LEU A 59 12.30 12.26 7.87
CA LEU A 59 13.07 11.10 8.35
C LEU A 59 13.20 11.07 9.89
N ASP A 60 13.44 12.21 10.52
CA ASP A 60 13.58 12.28 11.97
C ASP A 60 12.27 11.96 12.68
N LEU A 61 11.13 12.39 12.11
CA LEU A 61 9.81 12.01 12.62
C LEU A 61 9.49 10.53 12.43
N MET A 62 9.86 9.93 11.28
CA MET A 62 9.67 8.48 11.10
C MET A 62 10.51 7.66 12.07
N LYS A 63 11.74 8.10 12.41
CA LYS A 63 12.55 7.47 13.46
C LYS A 63 11.89 7.61 14.84
N TYR A 64 11.36 8.78 15.15
CA TYR A 64 10.61 8.99 16.39
C TYR A 64 9.38 8.09 16.50
N VAL A 65 8.65 7.88 15.39
CA VAL A 65 7.55 6.90 15.32
C VAL A 65 8.05 5.48 15.59
N ASP A 66 9.23 5.12 15.06
CA ASP A 66 9.85 3.82 15.33
C ASP A 66 10.20 3.65 16.81
N GLU A 67 10.74 4.69 17.46
CA GLU A 67 11.01 4.70 18.91
C GLU A 67 9.74 4.49 19.73
N ILE A 68 8.63 5.12 19.33
CA ILE A 68 7.31 4.89 19.96
C ILE A 68 6.87 3.44 19.79
N ASN A 69 6.98 2.87 18.60
CA ASN A 69 6.60 1.47 18.37
C ASN A 69 7.45 0.51 19.19
N VAL A 70 8.76 0.76 19.29
CA VAL A 70 9.69 -0.03 20.09
C VAL A 70 9.29 0.03 21.56
N SER A 71 9.06 1.22 22.13
CA SER A 71 8.69 1.38 23.54
C SER A 71 7.32 0.81 23.92
N HIS A 72 6.48 0.49 22.93
CA HIS A 72 5.13 -0.04 23.13
C HIS A 72 4.99 -1.54 22.79
N GLY A 73 6.10 -2.27 22.66
CA GLY A 73 6.11 -3.72 22.46
C GLY A 73 6.88 -4.21 21.25
N GLY A 74 7.54 -3.30 20.53
CA GLY A 74 8.34 -3.63 19.34
C GLY A 74 9.83 -3.94 19.60
N GLU A 75 10.28 -4.08 20.86
CA GLU A 75 11.71 -4.14 21.25
C GLU A 75 12.46 -5.31 20.61
N ASN A 76 11.81 -6.43 20.43
CA ASN A 76 12.44 -7.64 19.91
C ASN A 76 12.35 -7.81 18.40
N THR A 77 11.93 -6.76 17.68
CA THR A 77 11.78 -6.83 16.23
C THR A 77 13.02 -6.33 15.51
N ARG A 78 13.35 -6.99 14.40
CA ARG A 78 14.53 -6.65 13.60
C ARG A 78 14.28 -5.42 12.73
N MET A 79 15.28 -4.53 12.68
CA MET A 79 15.39 -3.48 11.68
C MET A 79 16.23 -3.99 10.51
N PHE A 80 15.69 -3.98 9.32
CA PHE A 80 16.40 -4.23 8.06
C PHE A 80 16.83 -2.90 7.45
N SER A 81 17.94 -2.87 6.72
CA SER A 81 18.43 -1.63 6.10
C SER A 81 19.14 -1.91 4.79
N THR A 82 18.95 -1.03 3.82
CA THR A 82 19.72 -1.03 2.57
C THR A 82 21.07 -0.32 2.70
N ALA A 83 21.38 0.26 3.87
CA ALA A 83 22.65 0.94 4.11
C ALA A 83 23.82 -0.07 4.06
N GLY A 84 24.81 0.23 3.22
CA GLY A 84 26.03 -0.59 3.11
C GLY A 84 25.85 -1.93 2.38
N THR A 85 24.66 -2.25 1.87
CA THR A 85 24.45 -3.52 1.14
C THR A 85 25.22 -3.57 -0.19
N LYS A 86 25.76 -4.73 -0.50
CA LYS A 86 26.40 -5.03 -1.80
C LYS A 86 25.40 -4.96 -2.98
N PHE A 87 24.12 -5.16 -2.71
CA PHE A 87 23.08 -5.18 -3.74
C PHE A 87 22.88 -3.82 -4.41
N LYS A 88 23.18 -2.72 -3.72
CA LYS A 88 23.13 -1.38 -4.33
C LYS A 88 24.06 -1.27 -5.54
N LYS A 89 25.31 -1.75 -5.40
CA LYS A 89 26.28 -1.79 -6.49
C LYS A 89 25.83 -2.72 -7.62
N LEU A 90 25.33 -3.92 -7.27
CA LEU A 90 24.83 -4.89 -8.24
C LEU A 90 23.66 -4.33 -9.05
N CYS A 91 22.72 -3.63 -8.41
CA CYS A 91 21.61 -2.97 -9.09
C CYS A 91 22.12 -1.91 -10.08
N ILE A 92 23.02 -1.01 -9.64
CA ILE A 92 23.58 0.05 -10.49
C ILE A 92 24.28 -0.54 -11.74
N GLN A 93 25.04 -1.60 -11.58
CA GLN A 93 25.73 -2.30 -12.70
C GLN A 93 24.77 -2.84 -13.74
N ASN A 94 23.51 -3.10 -13.35
CA ASN A 94 22.46 -3.66 -14.21
C ASN A 94 21.34 -2.65 -14.55
N LYS A 95 21.62 -1.35 -14.49
CA LYS A 95 20.67 -0.26 -14.77
C LYS A 95 19.43 -0.27 -13.86
N LEU A 96 19.54 -0.88 -12.70
CA LEU A 96 18.51 -0.92 -11.66
C LEU A 96 18.87 0.08 -10.54
N LYS A 97 17.86 0.58 -9.85
CA LYS A 97 18.04 1.42 -8.66
C LYS A 97 17.39 0.73 -7.46
N LEU A 98 18.20 0.31 -6.49
CA LEU A 98 17.70 -0.09 -5.18
C LEU A 98 17.38 1.19 -4.39
N LEU A 99 16.14 1.34 -3.93
CA LEU A 99 15.71 2.46 -3.12
C LEU A 99 16.25 2.33 -1.69
N ASP A 100 16.64 3.46 -1.11
CA ASP A 100 17.19 3.48 0.24
C ASP A 100 16.07 3.46 1.27
N ALA A 101 16.13 2.54 2.22
CA ALA A 101 15.19 2.43 3.32
C ALA A 101 15.80 1.71 4.53
N SER A 102 15.31 2.06 5.71
CA SER A 102 15.33 1.17 6.87
C SER A 102 13.90 0.72 7.14
N VAL A 103 13.69 -0.55 7.41
CA VAL A 103 12.36 -1.16 7.56
C VAL A 103 12.31 -1.94 8.86
N ARG A 104 11.40 -1.56 9.76
CA ARG A 104 11.03 -2.41 10.89
C ARG A 104 9.82 -3.24 10.50
N HIS A 105 9.96 -4.54 10.63
CA HIS A 105 8.87 -5.48 10.45
C HIS A 105 8.39 -5.95 11.83
N LEU A 106 7.19 -5.55 12.21
CA LEU A 106 6.59 -5.93 13.50
C LEU A 106 5.88 -7.28 13.44
N GLY A 107 5.40 -7.67 12.25
CA GLY A 107 4.40 -8.73 12.13
C GLY A 107 3.01 -8.27 12.61
N THR A 108 1.99 -9.01 12.23
CA THR A 108 0.60 -8.65 12.58
C THR A 108 0.37 -8.68 14.09
N ASP A 109 0.94 -9.67 14.77
CA ASP A 109 0.73 -9.89 16.20
C ASP A 109 1.34 -8.78 17.06
N ILE A 110 2.61 -8.44 16.80
CA ILE A 110 3.29 -7.37 17.56
C ILE A 110 2.71 -6.01 17.22
N ASN A 111 2.35 -5.76 15.96
CA ASN A 111 1.69 -4.53 15.56
C ASN A 111 0.35 -4.32 16.31
N TYR A 112 -0.39 -5.40 16.53
CA TYR A 112 -1.60 -5.36 17.38
C TYR A 112 -1.28 -4.96 18.81
N VAL A 113 -0.25 -5.55 19.43
CA VAL A 113 0.19 -5.25 20.80
C VAL A 113 0.60 -3.79 20.94
N VAL A 114 1.38 -3.27 20.00
CA VAL A 114 1.80 -1.85 19.97
C VAL A 114 0.57 -0.92 19.98
N LEU A 115 -0.40 -1.18 19.12
CA LEU A 115 -1.62 -0.36 19.06
C LEU A 115 -2.49 -0.48 20.31
N GLU A 116 -2.54 -1.64 20.93
CA GLU A 116 -3.27 -1.84 22.20
C GLU A 116 -2.60 -1.10 23.35
N ASN A 117 -1.27 -1.14 23.43
CA ASN A 117 -0.51 -0.41 24.45
C ASN A 117 -0.66 1.12 24.29
N LEU A 118 -0.56 1.63 23.05
CA LEU A 118 -0.85 3.04 22.75
C LEU A 118 -2.27 3.45 23.17
N TYR A 119 -3.25 2.63 22.85
CA TYR A 119 -4.63 2.89 23.29
C TYR A 119 -4.76 2.92 24.81
N ASN A 120 -4.14 1.96 25.51
CA ASN A 120 -4.20 1.88 26.97
C ASN A 120 -3.54 3.08 27.65
N GLU A 121 -2.49 3.65 27.07
CA GLU A 121 -1.85 4.88 27.55
C GLU A 121 -2.76 6.11 27.35
N LEU A 122 -3.43 6.19 26.19
CA LEU A 122 -4.19 7.38 25.79
C LEU A 122 -5.62 7.42 26.36
N LYS A 123 -6.24 6.29 26.64
CA LYS A 123 -7.67 6.20 26.99
C LYS A 123 -8.09 6.98 28.23
N GLU A 124 -7.15 7.28 29.14
CA GLU A 124 -7.38 8.08 30.34
C GLU A 124 -7.12 9.59 30.12
N GLN A 125 -6.61 9.95 28.94
CA GLN A 125 -6.20 11.33 28.62
C GLN A 125 -7.02 11.94 27.47
N VAL A 126 -7.65 11.08 26.67
CA VAL A 126 -8.37 11.45 25.44
C VAL A 126 -9.73 10.77 25.41
N ASP A 127 -10.78 11.53 25.06
CA ASP A 127 -12.11 10.99 24.85
C ASP A 127 -12.18 10.27 23.48
N PHE A 128 -12.55 8.99 23.48
CA PHE A 128 -12.72 8.18 22.30
C PHE A 128 -14.20 7.92 21.98
N PHE A 129 -14.65 8.33 20.81
CA PHE A 129 -15.99 8.07 20.29
C PHE A 129 -15.95 6.99 19.22
N PHE A 130 -16.15 5.73 19.60
CA PHE A 130 -16.16 4.60 18.67
C PHE A 130 -17.53 4.42 18.02
N LEU A 131 -17.55 3.84 16.81
CA LEU A 131 -18.77 3.62 16.04
C LEU A 131 -19.58 4.90 15.78
N THR A 132 -18.90 6.03 15.75
CA THR A 132 -19.47 7.37 15.64
C THR A 132 -18.94 8.02 14.36
N PRO A 133 -19.50 7.68 13.18
CA PRO A 133 -19.07 8.26 11.92
C PRO A 133 -19.45 9.75 11.86
N VAL A 134 -18.46 10.59 11.55
CA VAL A 134 -18.68 11.99 11.20
C VAL A 134 -19.26 12.03 9.79
N THR A 135 -20.38 12.72 9.61
CA THR A 135 -21.11 12.81 8.35
C THR A 135 -20.71 14.02 7.54
N SER A 136 -20.51 15.17 8.19
CA SER A 136 -20.07 16.42 7.56
C SER A 136 -19.26 17.29 8.49
N VAL A 137 -18.52 18.23 7.91
CA VAL A 137 -17.73 19.24 8.59
C VAL A 137 -18.12 20.60 8.05
N GLU A 138 -18.52 21.53 8.91
CA GLU A 138 -18.83 22.92 8.57
C GLU A 138 -17.81 23.86 9.20
N TYR A 139 -17.59 25.01 8.56
CA TYR A 139 -16.72 26.05 9.07
C TYR A 139 -17.40 27.40 9.06
N ASN A 140 -17.58 27.98 10.22
CA ASN A 140 -18.20 29.30 10.42
C ASN A 140 -17.47 30.04 11.53
N ASP A 141 -17.13 31.29 11.31
CA ASP A 141 -16.52 32.19 12.32
C ASP A 141 -15.31 31.57 13.05
N SER A 142 -14.42 30.89 12.33
CA SER A 142 -13.24 30.20 12.86
C SER A 142 -13.55 29.02 13.81
N ILE A 143 -14.74 28.49 13.74
CA ILE A 143 -15.20 27.30 14.47
C ILE A 143 -15.58 26.21 13.47
N TYR A 144 -15.11 25.00 13.72
CA TYR A 144 -15.54 23.80 13.01
C TYR A 144 -16.69 23.17 13.75
N THR A 145 -17.74 22.79 13.03
CA THR A 145 -18.86 21.99 13.53
C THR A 145 -18.82 20.64 12.86
N LEU A 146 -18.65 19.60 13.64
CA LEU A 146 -18.65 18.20 13.21
C LEU A 146 -20.03 17.62 13.45
N HIS A 147 -20.68 17.12 12.40
CA HIS A 147 -21.96 16.42 12.51
C HIS A 147 -21.72 14.91 12.57
N TYR A 148 -22.38 14.24 13.50
CA TYR A 148 -22.28 12.78 13.65
C TYR A 148 -23.58 12.19 14.21
N GLY A 149 -23.72 10.88 14.17
CA GLY A 149 -24.96 10.24 14.60
C GLY A 149 -26.16 10.62 13.73
N LYS A 150 -27.29 10.95 14.36
CA LYS A 150 -28.48 11.45 13.66
C LYS A 150 -28.54 12.99 13.63
N ASP A 151 -28.35 13.60 14.81
CA ASP A 151 -28.50 15.06 15.00
C ASP A 151 -27.45 15.61 15.99
N ASP A 152 -26.42 14.82 16.30
CA ASP A 152 -25.37 15.22 17.23
C ASP A 152 -24.33 16.09 16.57
N THR A 153 -23.78 17.04 17.32
CA THR A 153 -22.72 17.93 16.86
C THR A 153 -21.63 18.11 17.91
N ALA A 154 -20.42 18.37 17.45
CA ALA A 154 -19.31 18.82 18.27
C ALA A 154 -18.62 20.01 17.59
N THR A 155 -18.14 20.96 18.38
CA THR A 155 -17.47 22.14 17.87
C THR A 155 -16.01 22.19 18.33
N CYS A 156 -15.13 22.68 17.47
CA CYS A 156 -13.71 22.84 17.79
C CYS A 156 -13.07 24.00 17.02
N LYS A 157 -11.95 24.50 17.51
CA LYS A 157 -11.09 25.48 16.80
C LYS A 157 -10.00 24.83 15.97
N GLN A 158 -9.58 23.63 16.37
CA GLN A 158 -8.57 22.83 15.69
C GLN A 158 -9.19 21.48 15.32
N CYS A 159 -9.16 21.14 14.05
CA CYS A 159 -9.72 19.91 13.53
C CYS A 159 -8.65 19.16 12.73
N ILE A 160 -8.43 17.88 13.06
CA ILE A 160 -7.49 17.02 12.35
C ILE A 160 -8.28 15.91 11.66
N ILE A 161 -8.21 15.83 10.34
CA ILE A 161 -8.83 14.76 9.55
C ILE A 161 -7.77 13.74 9.15
N SER A 162 -7.94 12.48 9.58
CA SER A 162 -7.02 11.37 9.32
C SER A 162 -7.75 10.08 8.92
N VAL A 163 -8.64 10.15 7.95
CA VAL A 163 -9.62 9.10 7.61
C VAL A 163 -9.05 7.89 6.87
N GLY A 164 -7.83 7.93 6.37
CA GLY A 164 -7.23 6.86 5.61
C GLY A 164 -7.91 6.62 4.25
N ARG A 165 -7.57 5.52 3.56
CA ARG A 165 -8.10 5.19 2.23
C ARG A 165 -9.59 4.87 2.21
N SER A 166 -10.10 4.23 3.26
CA SER A 166 -11.52 3.89 3.34
C SER A 166 -12.43 5.13 3.46
N GLY A 167 -11.89 6.25 3.91
CA GLY A 167 -12.58 7.54 3.99
C GLY A 167 -12.44 8.43 2.75
N SER A 168 -11.85 7.94 1.65
CA SER A 168 -11.55 8.74 0.46
C SER A 168 -12.79 9.47 -0.09
N LYS A 169 -13.89 8.76 -0.28
CA LYS A 169 -15.14 9.35 -0.81
C LYS A 169 -15.74 10.40 0.13
N TRP A 170 -15.67 10.15 1.44
CA TRP A 170 -16.11 11.12 2.43
C TRP A 170 -15.21 12.37 2.41
N MET A 171 -13.89 12.17 2.29
CA MET A 171 -12.94 13.29 2.17
C MET A 171 -13.19 14.11 0.88
N GLU A 172 -13.54 13.47 -0.24
CA GLU A 172 -13.97 14.16 -1.45
C GLU A 172 -15.17 15.08 -1.20
N THR A 173 -16.18 14.59 -0.48
CA THR A 173 -17.36 15.39 -0.11
C THR A 173 -16.95 16.57 0.76
N VAL A 174 -16.14 16.36 1.79
CA VAL A 174 -15.63 17.44 2.67
C VAL A 174 -14.87 18.50 1.86
N CYS A 175 -14.02 18.09 0.92
CA CYS A 175 -13.29 19.03 0.06
C CYS A 175 -14.23 19.81 -0.86
N GLN A 176 -15.27 19.17 -1.40
CA GLN A 176 -16.27 19.83 -2.23
C GLN A 176 -17.10 20.84 -1.42
N ASP A 177 -17.59 20.44 -0.25
CA ASP A 177 -18.45 21.29 0.61
C ASP A 177 -17.67 22.53 1.10
N LEU A 178 -16.43 22.35 1.50
CA LEU A 178 -15.53 23.41 1.93
C LEU A 178 -14.76 24.10 0.79
N GLN A 179 -14.96 23.69 -0.47
CA GLN A 179 -14.24 24.22 -1.64
C GLN A 179 -12.71 24.14 -1.51
N ILE A 180 -12.20 23.11 -0.86
CA ILE A 180 -10.76 22.86 -0.75
C ILE A 180 -10.26 22.25 -2.07
N PRO A 181 -9.25 22.87 -2.73
CA PRO A 181 -8.70 22.36 -3.98
C PRO A 181 -8.09 20.95 -3.80
N THR A 182 -8.26 20.11 -4.82
CA THR A 182 -7.68 18.77 -4.86
C THR A 182 -7.03 18.49 -6.21
N LYS A 183 -6.03 17.62 -6.22
CA LYS A 183 -5.37 17.16 -7.45
C LYS A 183 -5.54 15.65 -7.59
N SER A 184 -5.65 15.19 -8.84
CA SER A 184 -5.61 13.75 -9.12
C SER A 184 -4.24 13.20 -8.74
N ASN A 185 -4.23 12.07 -8.05
CA ASN A 185 -3.01 11.34 -7.74
C ASN A 185 -2.71 10.31 -8.85
N ARG A 186 -1.56 9.64 -8.74
CA ARG A 186 -1.18 8.54 -9.62
C ARG A 186 -2.02 7.29 -9.37
N VAL A 187 -1.96 6.37 -10.30
CA VAL A 187 -2.34 4.96 -10.12
C VAL A 187 -1.17 4.08 -10.49
N ASP A 188 -0.93 3.04 -9.72
CA ASP A 188 0.08 2.03 -10.05
C ASP A 188 -0.62 0.78 -10.57
N LEU A 189 -0.20 0.32 -11.75
CA LEU A 189 -0.79 -0.80 -12.46
C LEU A 189 0.27 -1.83 -12.81
N GLY A 190 -0.08 -3.10 -12.67
CA GLY A 190 0.82 -4.16 -13.06
C GLY A 190 0.35 -5.56 -12.71
N VAL A 191 1.29 -6.39 -12.32
CA VAL A 191 1.08 -7.81 -12.03
C VAL A 191 1.72 -8.20 -10.70
N ARG A 192 1.20 -9.24 -10.07
CA ARG A 192 1.90 -9.99 -9.02
C ARG A 192 2.72 -11.09 -9.68
N VAL A 193 4.00 -11.12 -9.40
CA VAL A 193 4.94 -12.17 -9.81
C VAL A 193 5.00 -13.21 -8.72
N GLU A 194 5.00 -14.49 -9.08
CA GLU A 194 5.27 -15.61 -8.19
C GLU A 194 6.31 -16.53 -8.82
N LEU A 195 7.33 -16.89 -8.05
CA LEU A 195 8.46 -17.70 -8.49
C LEU A 195 9.08 -18.43 -7.29
N PRO A 196 9.95 -19.44 -7.51
CA PRO A 196 10.58 -20.17 -6.41
C PRO A 196 11.37 -19.23 -5.49
N ALA A 197 11.20 -19.38 -4.17
CA ALA A 197 11.82 -18.52 -3.16
C ALA A 197 13.35 -18.48 -3.27
N VAL A 198 13.96 -19.58 -3.69
CA VAL A 198 15.43 -19.69 -3.89
C VAL A 198 15.98 -18.66 -4.87
N VAL A 199 15.17 -18.18 -5.83
CA VAL A 199 15.59 -17.18 -6.82
C VAL A 199 15.90 -15.83 -6.16
N PHE A 200 15.14 -15.46 -5.13
CA PHE A 200 15.30 -14.19 -4.41
C PHE A 200 15.88 -14.30 -3.00
N SER A 201 16.12 -15.53 -2.49
CA SER A 201 16.58 -15.74 -1.09
C SER A 201 17.79 -14.91 -0.72
N HIS A 202 18.80 -14.80 -1.63
CA HIS A 202 20.01 -14.00 -1.39
C HIS A 202 19.73 -12.50 -1.19
N LEU A 203 18.60 -11.97 -1.69
CA LEU A 203 18.14 -10.60 -1.46
C LEU A 203 17.23 -10.51 -0.24
N THR A 204 16.29 -11.45 -0.10
CA THR A 204 15.27 -11.39 0.95
C THR A 204 15.82 -11.72 2.33
N ASP A 205 16.85 -12.56 2.42
CA ASP A 205 17.50 -12.88 3.69
C ASP A 205 18.26 -11.68 4.29
N GLU A 206 18.77 -10.77 3.43
CA GLU A 206 19.49 -9.58 3.86
C GLU A 206 18.55 -8.36 4.01
N LEU A 207 17.67 -8.13 3.03
CA LEU A 207 16.87 -6.90 2.92
C LEU A 207 15.40 -7.06 3.31
N TYR A 208 14.93 -8.30 3.47
CA TYR A 208 13.54 -8.69 3.65
C TYR A 208 12.66 -8.25 2.47
N GLU A 209 12.46 -6.95 2.28
CA GLU A 209 11.71 -6.34 1.18
C GLU A 209 12.61 -5.37 0.41
N SER A 210 12.98 -5.72 -0.82
CA SER A 210 13.76 -4.83 -1.68
C SER A 210 12.85 -4.09 -2.66
N LYS A 211 12.94 -2.75 -2.64
CA LYS A 211 12.26 -1.90 -3.62
C LYS A 211 13.25 -1.49 -4.69
N ILE A 212 13.11 -2.13 -5.85
CA ILE A 212 14.00 -1.96 -7.00
C ILE A 212 13.22 -1.27 -8.11
N VAL A 213 13.80 -0.23 -8.67
CA VAL A 213 13.24 0.54 -9.78
C VAL A 213 14.07 0.33 -11.03
N TYR A 214 13.39 0.12 -12.14
CA TYR A 214 13.96 0.09 -13.49
C TYR A 214 13.29 1.14 -14.37
N ARG A 215 14.08 1.96 -15.06
CA ARG A 215 13.59 2.86 -16.09
C ARG A 215 13.64 2.14 -17.42
N THR A 216 12.48 1.89 -18.00
CA THR A 216 12.34 1.13 -19.25
C THR A 216 13.05 1.84 -20.41
N GLU A 217 13.70 1.06 -21.28
CA GLU A 217 14.42 1.63 -22.44
C GLU A 217 13.45 2.15 -23.49
N LYS A 218 12.32 1.46 -23.68
CA LYS A 218 11.36 1.77 -24.72
C LYS A 218 10.51 2.99 -24.45
N PHE A 219 10.02 3.15 -23.22
CA PHE A 219 9.03 4.19 -22.88
C PHE A 219 9.52 5.15 -21.79
N GLU A 220 10.70 4.89 -21.23
CA GLU A 220 11.27 5.64 -20.11
C GLU A 220 10.36 5.69 -18.88
N ASP A 221 9.44 4.74 -18.75
CA ASP A 221 8.58 4.58 -17.59
C ASP A 221 9.35 3.92 -16.44
N ASN A 222 9.05 4.31 -15.23
CA ASN A 222 9.57 3.61 -14.05
C ASN A 222 8.68 2.42 -13.73
N VAL A 223 9.29 1.22 -13.69
CA VAL A 223 8.70 0.00 -13.16
C VAL A 223 9.38 -0.34 -11.86
N ARG A 224 8.62 -0.69 -10.85
CA ARG A 224 9.18 -0.99 -9.52
C ARG A 224 8.67 -2.29 -8.94
N THR A 225 9.51 -2.97 -8.15
CA THR A 225 9.05 -4.02 -7.24
C THR A 225 8.25 -3.38 -6.09
N PHE A 226 7.22 -4.09 -5.63
CA PHE A 226 6.42 -3.64 -4.51
C PHE A 226 5.91 -4.83 -3.70
N CYS A 227 5.78 -4.65 -2.36
CA CYS A 227 5.23 -5.63 -1.44
C CYS A 227 5.77 -7.05 -1.69
N MET A 228 7.07 -7.24 -1.48
CA MET A 228 7.74 -8.54 -1.59
C MET A 228 7.42 -9.39 -0.36
N ASN A 229 7.05 -10.64 -0.60
CA ASN A 229 6.64 -11.60 0.40
C ASN A 229 7.46 -12.89 0.25
N PRO A 230 8.60 -12.99 0.96
CA PRO A 230 9.38 -14.22 1.00
C PRO A 230 8.55 -15.36 1.57
N ASN A 231 8.62 -16.54 0.95
CA ASN A 231 7.89 -17.74 1.36
C ASN A 231 6.37 -17.51 1.57
N GLY A 232 5.83 -16.53 0.85
CA GLY A 232 4.45 -16.08 0.98
C GLY A 232 3.50 -16.68 -0.04
N ILE A 233 2.26 -16.19 -0.02
CA ILE A 233 1.18 -16.59 -0.92
C ILE A 233 0.67 -15.40 -1.73
N VAL A 234 0.19 -15.67 -2.93
CA VAL A 234 -0.62 -14.72 -3.71
C VAL A 234 -2.07 -14.81 -3.23
N VAL A 235 -2.73 -13.67 -3.08
CA VAL A 235 -4.10 -13.59 -2.59
C VAL A 235 -4.95 -12.66 -3.45
N ASN A 236 -6.27 -12.84 -3.38
CA ASN A 236 -7.23 -11.90 -3.93
C ASN A 236 -7.48 -10.75 -2.94
N GLU A 237 -7.49 -9.53 -3.44
CA GLU A 237 -7.99 -8.34 -2.73
C GLU A 237 -9.30 -7.91 -3.38
N ASN A 238 -10.37 -7.79 -2.59
CA ASN A 238 -11.66 -7.32 -3.07
C ASN A 238 -11.94 -5.91 -2.54
N THR A 239 -11.96 -4.93 -3.42
CA THR A 239 -12.30 -3.55 -3.10
C THR A 239 -13.56 -3.15 -3.87
N ASN A 240 -14.67 -2.99 -3.17
CA ASN A 240 -15.97 -2.60 -3.76
C ASN A 240 -16.42 -3.49 -4.93
N GLY A 241 -16.19 -4.80 -4.84
CA GLY A 241 -16.56 -5.78 -5.87
C GLY A 241 -15.55 -5.89 -7.01
N ILE A 242 -14.43 -5.18 -6.96
CA ILE A 242 -13.32 -5.31 -7.91
C ILE A 242 -12.26 -6.21 -7.28
N ILE A 243 -11.93 -7.29 -7.95
CA ILE A 243 -10.94 -8.28 -7.50
C ILE A 243 -9.60 -7.98 -8.16
N THR A 244 -8.56 -7.79 -7.36
CA THR A 244 -7.18 -7.58 -7.79
C THR A 244 -6.24 -8.58 -7.11
N ALA A 245 -5.04 -8.77 -7.67
CA ALA A 245 -4.01 -9.57 -7.05
C ALA A 245 -3.32 -8.78 -5.93
N ASN A 246 -2.93 -9.49 -4.87
CA ASN A 246 -2.07 -8.99 -3.81
C ASN A 246 -1.21 -10.15 -3.28
N GLY A 247 -0.33 -9.90 -2.32
CA GLY A 247 0.48 -10.92 -1.67
C GLY A 247 0.43 -10.82 -0.16
N HIS A 248 0.71 -11.93 0.48
CA HIS A 248 0.77 -12.03 1.93
C HIS A 248 1.90 -12.97 2.35
N SER A 249 2.55 -12.68 3.48
CA SER A 249 3.51 -13.54 4.15
C SER A 249 3.09 -13.78 5.59
N TYR A 250 3.45 -14.94 6.11
CA TYR A 250 3.21 -15.33 7.50
C TYR A 250 4.49 -15.21 8.30
N GLU A 251 4.40 -14.92 9.59
CA GLU A 251 5.51 -15.01 10.54
C GLU A 251 5.77 -16.48 10.94
N ASP A 252 4.72 -17.30 11.00
CA ASP A 252 4.79 -18.71 11.34
C ASP A 252 5.48 -19.52 10.23
N PRO A 253 6.68 -20.07 10.45
CA PRO A 253 7.40 -20.87 9.46
C PRO A 253 6.61 -22.12 8.99
N ALA A 254 5.68 -22.64 9.78
CA ALA A 254 4.85 -23.76 9.39
C ALA A 254 3.90 -23.45 8.22
N LYS A 255 3.70 -22.16 7.94
CA LYS A 255 2.87 -21.65 6.85
C LYS A 255 3.68 -21.19 5.63
N TYR A 256 4.99 -21.32 5.67
CA TYR A 256 5.85 -20.92 4.56
C TYR A 256 5.60 -21.78 3.33
N THR A 257 5.59 -21.12 2.18
CA THR A 257 5.58 -21.78 0.88
C THR A 257 6.96 -21.86 0.27
N GLU A 258 7.12 -22.63 -0.78
CA GLU A 258 8.37 -22.67 -1.57
C GLU A 258 8.53 -21.46 -2.51
N ASN A 259 7.56 -20.53 -2.51
CA ASN A 259 7.53 -19.40 -3.44
C ASN A 259 7.76 -18.07 -2.72
N THR A 260 8.39 -17.15 -3.43
CA THR A 260 8.37 -15.71 -3.13
C THR A 260 7.45 -15.03 -4.15
N ASN A 261 6.69 -14.06 -3.70
CA ASN A 261 5.90 -13.23 -4.60
C ASN A 261 6.13 -11.73 -4.36
N PHE A 262 5.99 -10.94 -5.41
CA PHE A 262 6.08 -9.48 -5.37
C PHE A 262 5.31 -8.85 -6.52
N ALA A 263 4.87 -7.60 -6.35
CA ALA A 263 4.27 -6.86 -7.45
C ALA A 263 5.35 -6.23 -8.34
N LEU A 264 5.06 -6.15 -9.63
CA LEU A 264 5.71 -5.24 -10.58
C LEU A 264 4.69 -4.21 -11.03
N LEU A 265 4.95 -2.96 -10.67
CA LEU A 265 4.00 -1.85 -10.85
C LEU A 265 4.62 -0.74 -11.70
N VAL A 266 3.83 -0.25 -12.65
CA VAL A 266 4.11 0.93 -13.46
C VAL A 266 3.24 2.08 -12.96
N SER A 267 3.86 3.16 -12.49
CA SER A 267 3.14 4.35 -12.03
C SER A 267 2.66 5.17 -13.22
N LYS A 268 1.38 5.53 -13.24
CA LYS A 268 0.78 6.42 -14.22
C LYS A 268 0.15 7.61 -13.52
N HIS A 269 0.47 8.77 -14.04
CA HIS A 269 -0.13 10.04 -13.65
C HIS A 269 -0.82 10.63 -14.88
N PHE A 270 -2.06 11.04 -14.70
CA PHE A 270 -2.84 11.63 -15.78
C PHE A 270 -3.01 13.13 -15.52
N SER A 271 -2.71 13.93 -16.54
CA SER A 271 -2.98 15.36 -16.58
C SER A 271 -4.28 15.64 -17.33
N GLU A 272 -4.70 16.90 -17.34
CA GLU A 272 -5.85 17.34 -18.12
C GLU A 272 -5.86 16.77 -19.57
N PRO A 273 -7.03 16.39 -20.11
CA PRO A 273 -8.37 16.46 -19.48
C PRO A 273 -8.73 15.24 -18.59
N PHE A 274 -7.84 14.25 -18.48
CA PHE A 274 -8.09 13.01 -17.74
C PHE A 274 -7.58 13.15 -16.31
N LYS A 275 -8.49 13.36 -15.37
CA LYS A 275 -8.16 13.52 -13.93
C LYS A 275 -8.40 12.26 -13.10
N ASP A 276 -9.13 11.29 -13.63
CA ASP A 276 -9.54 10.10 -12.87
C ASP A 276 -8.58 8.93 -13.05
N SER A 277 -7.42 9.02 -12.41
CA SER A 277 -6.42 7.92 -12.40
C SER A 277 -6.98 6.65 -11.78
N ASN A 278 -7.80 6.77 -10.74
CA ASN A 278 -8.41 5.63 -10.07
C ASN A 278 -9.44 4.94 -10.97
N GLY A 279 -10.31 5.69 -11.64
CA GLY A 279 -11.27 5.14 -12.59
C GLY A 279 -10.59 4.42 -13.77
N TYR A 280 -9.42 4.92 -14.22
CA TYR A 280 -8.61 4.20 -15.20
C TYR A 280 -8.14 2.83 -14.66
N GLY A 281 -7.59 2.80 -13.45
CA GLY A 281 -7.16 1.56 -12.80
C GLY A 281 -8.32 0.59 -12.56
N GLU A 282 -9.46 1.10 -12.09
CA GLU A 282 -10.68 0.31 -11.92
C GLU A 282 -11.18 -0.30 -13.23
N SER A 283 -11.14 0.45 -14.33
CA SER A 283 -11.58 -0.03 -15.64
C SER A 283 -10.75 -1.23 -16.10
N ILE A 284 -9.44 -1.18 -15.91
CA ILE A 284 -8.53 -2.29 -16.24
C ILE A 284 -8.79 -3.50 -15.32
N ALA A 285 -8.99 -3.28 -14.03
CA ALA A 285 -9.27 -4.36 -13.09
C ALA A 285 -10.64 -5.02 -13.38
N ARG A 286 -11.67 -4.24 -13.74
CA ARG A 286 -12.97 -4.75 -14.18
C ARG A 286 -12.86 -5.56 -15.46
N LEU A 287 -12.02 -5.14 -16.41
CA LEU A 287 -11.76 -5.91 -17.63
C LEU A 287 -11.12 -7.27 -17.31
N SER A 288 -10.14 -7.32 -16.39
CA SER A 288 -9.59 -8.58 -15.89
C SER A 288 -10.66 -9.48 -15.26
N ASN A 289 -11.51 -8.90 -14.42
CA ASN A 289 -12.57 -9.65 -13.74
C ASN A 289 -13.62 -10.18 -14.75
N MET A 290 -13.92 -9.40 -15.78
CA MET A 290 -14.84 -9.83 -16.84
C MET A 290 -14.30 -11.03 -17.64
N LEU A 291 -13.00 -11.04 -17.94
CA LEU A 291 -12.35 -12.09 -18.72
C LEU A 291 -12.00 -13.35 -17.90
N GLY A 292 -11.62 -13.15 -16.63
CA GLY A 292 -11.12 -14.22 -15.75
C GLY A 292 -12.06 -14.63 -14.63
N GLY A 293 -13.18 -13.94 -14.44
CA GLY A 293 -14.01 -14.10 -13.24
C GLY A 293 -13.35 -13.58 -11.96
N GLY A 294 -12.19 -12.93 -12.08
CA GLY A 294 -11.33 -12.43 -11.02
C GLY A 294 -9.93 -12.18 -11.56
N VAL A 295 -8.92 -12.69 -10.87
CA VAL A 295 -7.52 -12.60 -11.29
C VAL A 295 -7.22 -13.61 -12.40
N ILE A 296 -6.47 -13.16 -13.41
CA ILE A 296 -5.92 -13.99 -14.48
C ILE A 296 -4.49 -14.38 -14.12
N VAL A 297 -4.10 -15.63 -14.37
CA VAL A 297 -2.71 -16.09 -14.24
C VAL A 297 -2.14 -16.48 -15.60
N GLN A 298 -0.89 -16.06 -15.87
CA GLN A 298 -0.16 -16.38 -17.10
C GLN A 298 1.29 -16.69 -16.78
N ARG A 299 1.85 -17.72 -17.42
CA ARG A 299 3.30 -17.99 -17.38
C ARG A 299 4.06 -16.93 -18.17
N PHE A 300 5.20 -16.49 -17.66
CA PHE A 300 6.04 -15.51 -18.33
C PHE A 300 6.44 -15.92 -19.74
N GLY A 301 6.84 -17.18 -19.92
CA GLY A 301 7.19 -17.71 -21.25
C GLY A 301 6.02 -17.70 -22.24
N ASP A 302 4.78 -17.91 -21.79
CA ASP A 302 3.61 -17.81 -22.65
C ASP A 302 3.32 -16.36 -23.04
N LEU A 303 3.45 -15.42 -22.07
CA LEU A 303 3.30 -13.99 -22.32
C LEU A 303 4.27 -13.49 -23.40
N VAL A 304 5.57 -13.82 -23.25
CA VAL A 304 6.60 -13.41 -24.22
C VAL A 304 6.35 -13.97 -25.62
N ARG A 305 5.77 -15.18 -25.70
CA ARG A 305 5.40 -15.82 -26.99
C ARG A 305 4.06 -15.32 -27.52
N GLY A 306 3.39 -14.39 -26.86
CA GLY A 306 2.10 -13.83 -27.29
C GLY A 306 0.95 -14.84 -27.28
N ARG A 307 0.92 -15.73 -26.32
CA ARG A 307 -0.13 -16.76 -26.21
C ARG A 307 -0.64 -16.91 -24.80
N ARG A 308 -1.91 -17.27 -24.64
CA ARG A 308 -2.51 -17.54 -23.34
C ARG A 308 -1.87 -18.75 -22.66
N SER A 309 -1.84 -18.77 -21.34
CA SER A 309 -1.58 -19.98 -20.55
C SER A 309 -2.83 -20.89 -20.48
N THR A 310 -2.60 -22.19 -20.30
CA THR A 310 -3.63 -23.19 -20.08
C THR A 310 -3.41 -23.87 -18.74
N VAL A 311 -4.43 -24.54 -18.22
CA VAL A 311 -4.33 -25.29 -16.97
C VAL A 311 -3.16 -26.29 -17.01
N SER A 312 -3.06 -27.09 -18.08
CA SER A 312 -1.99 -28.09 -18.22
C SER A 312 -0.59 -27.48 -18.18
N ARG A 313 -0.38 -26.34 -18.88
CA ARG A 313 0.94 -25.67 -18.88
C ARG A 313 1.33 -25.14 -17.52
N ILE A 314 0.36 -24.68 -16.70
CA ILE A 314 0.63 -24.21 -15.33
C ILE A 314 0.91 -25.39 -14.43
N GLU A 315 0.14 -26.47 -14.53
CA GLU A 315 0.32 -27.69 -13.73
C GLU A 315 1.63 -28.42 -14.02
N GLU A 316 2.11 -28.37 -15.26
CA GLU A 316 3.38 -28.96 -15.69
C GLU A 316 4.59 -28.06 -15.35
N GLY A 317 4.37 -26.80 -14.96
CA GLY A 317 5.42 -25.82 -14.65
C GLY A 317 6.15 -26.11 -13.34
N LEU A 318 7.32 -25.46 -13.18
CA LEU A 318 8.13 -25.55 -11.96
C LEU A 318 7.48 -24.84 -10.76
N VAL A 319 6.73 -23.76 -11.01
CA VAL A 319 6.10 -22.95 -9.97
C VAL A 319 4.71 -23.50 -9.67
N ARG A 320 4.48 -23.90 -8.43
CA ARG A 320 3.15 -24.31 -7.96
C ARG A 320 2.37 -23.06 -7.52
N PRO A 321 1.25 -22.71 -8.21
CA PRO A 321 0.46 -21.53 -7.87
C PRO A 321 -0.05 -21.60 -6.43
N THR A 322 0.14 -20.54 -5.66
CA THR A 322 -0.47 -20.42 -4.31
C THR A 322 -1.88 -19.83 -4.36
N LEU A 323 -2.24 -19.15 -5.45
CA LEU A 323 -3.61 -18.68 -5.70
C LEU A 323 -4.23 -19.47 -6.86
N SER A 324 -5.43 -20.00 -6.65
CA SER A 324 -6.27 -20.52 -7.73
C SER A 324 -6.82 -19.34 -8.54
N ALA A 325 -6.30 -19.13 -9.75
CA ALA A 325 -6.68 -18.07 -10.66
C ALA A 325 -6.96 -18.64 -12.06
N THR A 326 -7.66 -17.89 -12.90
CA THR A 326 -8.01 -18.33 -14.24
C THR A 326 -6.80 -18.23 -15.20
N PRO A 327 -6.33 -19.33 -15.79
CA PRO A 327 -5.29 -19.28 -16.82
C PRO A 327 -5.75 -18.47 -18.03
N GLY A 328 -4.98 -17.46 -18.43
CA GLY A 328 -5.40 -16.55 -19.49
C GLY A 328 -4.27 -15.83 -20.20
N ASP A 329 -4.62 -14.69 -20.77
CA ASP A 329 -3.73 -13.80 -21.52
C ASP A 329 -3.82 -12.38 -20.99
N LEU A 330 -2.78 -11.92 -20.31
CA LEU A 330 -2.69 -10.57 -19.76
C LEU A 330 -2.59 -9.48 -20.81
N SER A 331 -2.24 -9.83 -22.05
CA SER A 331 -2.20 -8.86 -23.16
C SER A 331 -3.59 -8.38 -23.59
N LEU A 332 -4.65 -9.10 -23.22
CA LEU A 332 -6.03 -8.69 -23.43
C LEU A 332 -6.52 -7.67 -22.39
N VAL A 333 -5.76 -7.47 -21.31
CA VAL A 333 -6.17 -6.64 -20.16
C VAL A 333 -5.24 -5.45 -20.00
N LEU A 334 -3.93 -5.71 -19.89
CA LEU A 334 -2.96 -4.65 -19.64
C LEU A 334 -2.60 -3.90 -20.93
N PRO A 335 -2.62 -2.55 -20.90
CA PRO A 335 -2.11 -1.76 -22.01
C PRO A 335 -0.68 -2.16 -22.40
N LYS A 336 -0.43 -2.22 -23.70
CA LYS A 336 0.88 -2.64 -24.23
C LYS A 336 2.06 -1.95 -23.56
N ARG A 337 1.97 -0.65 -23.30
CA ARG A 337 3.04 0.14 -22.66
C ARG A 337 3.37 -0.37 -21.25
N ILE A 338 2.36 -0.77 -20.48
CA ILE A 338 2.54 -1.32 -19.12
C ILE A 338 3.13 -2.73 -19.25
N LEU A 339 2.61 -3.54 -20.14
CA LEU A 339 3.04 -4.92 -20.33
C LEU A 339 4.49 -5.01 -20.80
N ASP A 340 4.86 -4.23 -21.82
CA ASP A 340 6.25 -4.16 -22.30
C ASP A 340 7.21 -3.74 -21.17
N GLY A 341 6.82 -2.74 -20.36
CA GLY A 341 7.63 -2.30 -19.22
C GLY A 341 7.82 -3.38 -18.14
N ILE A 342 6.79 -4.18 -17.87
CA ILE A 342 6.88 -5.33 -16.96
C ILE A 342 7.83 -6.38 -17.51
N ILE A 343 7.75 -6.69 -18.81
CA ILE A 343 8.65 -7.65 -19.49
C ILE A 343 10.11 -7.18 -19.41
N GLU A 344 10.37 -5.90 -19.70
CA GLU A 344 11.72 -5.33 -19.57
C GLU A 344 12.24 -5.43 -18.13
N MET A 345 11.39 -5.13 -17.14
CA MET A 345 11.76 -5.22 -15.72
C MET A 345 12.09 -6.66 -15.29
N ILE A 346 11.34 -7.66 -15.77
CA ILE A 346 11.61 -9.08 -15.45
C ILE A 346 12.99 -9.48 -15.99
N TYR A 347 13.34 -9.11 -17.23
CA TYR A 347 14.68 -9.37 -17.77
C TYR A 347 15.78 -8.58 -17.04
N ALA A 348 15.49 -7.38 -16.56
CA ALA A 348 16.44 -6.62 -15.78
C ALA A 348 16.69 -7.24 -14.41
N LEU A 349 15.63 -7.72 -13.74
CA LEU A 349 15.73 -8.44 -12.47
C LEU A 349 16.47 -9.76 -12.61
N ASP A 350 16.30 -10.48 -13.72
CA ASP A 350 16.98 -11.74 -13.98
C ASP A 350 18.51 -11.61 -13.94
N LYS A 351 19.06 -10.42 -14.21
CA LYS A 351 20.51 -10.15 -14.13
C LYS A 351 21.04 -10.09 -12.69
N ILE A 352 20.18 -9.83 -11.72
CA ILE A 352 20.56 -9.76 -10.30
C ILE A 352 19.99 -10.92 -9.48
N ALA A 353 18.95 -11.56 -9.99
CA ALA A 353 18.28 -12.73 -9.43
C ALA A 353 17.98 -13.72 -10.56
N PRO A 354 18.99 -14.49 -11.03
CA PRO A 354 18.86 -15.44 -12.14
C PRO A 354 17.76 -16.46 -11.89
N GLY A 355 16.87 -16.62 -12.86
CA GLY A 355 15.66 -17.43 -12.77
C GLY A 355 14.38 -16.60 -12.67
N THR A 356 14.48 -15.28 -12.53
CA THR A 356 13.31 -14.38 -12.56
C THR A 356 12.59 -14.44 -13.92
N ALA A 357 13.34 -14.48 -15.02
CA ALA A 357 12.80 -14.59 -16.40
C ALA A 357 12.57 -16.03 -16.85
N ASN A 358 12.41 -16.98 -15.92
CA ASN A 358 12.07 -18.36 -16.24
C ASN A 358 10.70 -18.43 -16.92
N ASP A 359 10.54 -19.31 -17.90
CA ASP A 359 9.27 -19.53 -18.61
C ASP A 359 8.10 -19.83 -17.65
N ASP A 360 8.38 -20.50 -16.53
CA ASP A 360 7.39 -20.93 -15.56
C ASP A 360 7.11 -19.90 -14.45
N THR A 361 7.81 -18.77 -14.44
CA THR A 361 7.44 -17.65 -13.54
C THR A 361 6.00 -17.25 -13.80
N LEU A 362 5.19 -17.18 -12.74
CA LEU A 362 3.77 -16.86 -12.82
C LEU A 362 3.53 -15.38 -12.65
N LEU A 363 2.63 -14.86 -13.49
CA LEU A 363 2.17 -13.46 -13.45
C LEU A 363 0.66 -13.45 -13.23
N TYR A 364 0.24 -12.82 -12.13
CA TYR A 364 -1.17 -12.66 -11.82
C TYR A 364 -1.60 -11.22 -12.10
N GLY A 365 -2.63 -11.05 -12.86
CA GLY A 365 -3.15 -9.73 -13.23
C GLY A 365 -4.65 -9.59 -13.01
N VAL A 366 -5.00 -8.40 -12.61
CA VAL A 366 -4.11 -7.26 -12.43
C VAL A 366 -3.86 -6.98 -10.95
N GLU A 367 -2.72 -6.41 -10.65
CA GLU A 367 -2.51 -5.71 -9.39
C GLU A 367 -2.63 -4.22 -9.61
N VAL A 368 -3.41 -3.56 -8.77
CA VAL A 368 -3.63 -2.11 -8.82
C VAL A 368 -3.41 -1.52 -7.43
N LYS A 369 -2.69 -0.40 -7.38
CA LYS A 369 -2.64 0.42 -6.17
C LYS A 369 -3.29 1.76 -6.47
N PHE A 370 -4.40 1.99 -5.78
CA PHE A 370 -5.15 3.24 -5.81
C PHE A 370 -4.59 4.20 -4.76
N TYR A 371 -4.54 5.48 -5.11
CA TYR A 371 -4.15 6.55 -4.21
C TYR A 371 -5.29 7.55 -4.09
N ASN A 372 -5.50 8.07 -2.89
CA ASN A 372 -6.47 9.14 -2.69
C ASN A 372 -6.04 10.39 -3.48
N MET A 373 -7.00 11.23 -3.84
CA MET A 373 -6.68 12.56 -4.35
C MET A 373 -5.77 13.29 -3.37
N GLU A 374 -4.89 14.10 -3.89
CA GLU A 374 -4.01 14.96 -3.10
C GLU A 374 -4.77 16.23 -2.75
N VAL A 375 -4.94 16.48 -1.47
CA VAL A 375 -5.60 17.66 -0.94
C VAL A 375 -4.60 18.80 -0.91
N ASP A 376 -5.03 20.02 -1.26
CA ASP A 376 -4.19 21.22 -1.18
C ASP A 376 -3.96 21.59 0.28
N ILE A 377 -2.72 21.39 0.74
CA ILE A 377 -2.24 21.67 2.10
C ILE A 377 -0.89 22.37 2.05
N ASP A 378 -0.62 23.20 3.04
CA ASP A 378 0.64 23.95 3.15
C ASP A 378 1.79 23.14 3.80
N GLU A 379 2.89 23.82 4.13
CA GLU A 379 4.03 23.24 4.84
C GLU A 379 3.72 22.84 6.30
N ASN A 380 2.60 23.24 6.86
CA ASN A 380 2.12 22.85 8.17
C ASN A 380 1.13 21.69 8.11
N LEU A 381 0.84 21.17 6.91
CA LEU A 381 -0.22 20.22 6.60
C LEU A 381 -1.62 20.79 6.93
N GLU A 382 -1.75 22.10 6.91
CA GLU A 382 -2.96 22.87 7.12
C GLU A 382 -3.65 23.13 5.79
N SER A 383 -4.96 22.99 5.74
CA SER A 383 -5.76 23.36 4.57
C SER A 383 -5.85 24.88 4.40
N PRO A 384 -6.47 25.41 3.34
CA PRO A 384 -6.76 26.85 3.24
C PRO A 384 -7.61 27.40 4.40
N TYR A 385 -8.21 26.55 5.20
CA TYR A 385 -8.97 26.92 6.39
C TYR A 385 -8.11 26.77 7.64
N LYS A 386 -7.91 27.87 8.37
CA LYS A 386 -7.08 27.90 9.57
C LYS A 386 -7.58 26.94 10.64
N GLY A 387 -6.70 26.09 11.13
CA GLY A 387 -7.00 25.08 12.16
C GLY A 387 -7.56 23.78 11.60
N LEU A 388 -7.64 23.61 10.27
CA LEU A 388 -8.03 22.35 9.64
C LEU A 388 -6.81 21.66 9.03
N TYR A 389 -6.38 20.58 9.64
CA TYR A 389 -5.26 19.76 9.21
C TYR A 389 -5.74 18.46 8.57
N ILE A 390 -5.18 18.11 7.42
CA ILE A 390 -5.55 16.88 6.68
C ILE A 390 -4.30 16.02 6.54
N ILE A 391 -4.29 14.88 7.21
CA ILE A 391 -3.11 14.03 7.36
C ILE A 391 -3.40 12.55 7.03
N GLY A 392 -2.34 11.75 7.06
CA GLY A 392 -2.43 10.34 6.74
C GLY A 392 -2.80 10.09 5.27
N ASP A 393 -3.18 8.86 4.95
CA ASP A 393 -3.50 8.46 3.57
C ASP A 393 -4.72 9.20 2.99
N GLY A 394 -5.58 9.76 3.85
CA GLY A 394 -6.72 10.58 3.43
C GLY A 394 -6.33 11.89 2.76
N SER A 395 -5.14 12.43 3.05
CA SER A 395 -4.61 13.64 2.42
C SER A 395 -4.08 13.41 0.99
N GLY A 396 -3.85 12.13 0.60
CA GLY A 396 -3.15 11.80 -0.64
C GLY A 396 -1.63 12.02 -0.61
N VAL A 397 -1.09 12.54 0.50
CA VAL A 397 0.34 12.85 0.67
C VAL A 397 1.11 11.66 1.25
N THR A 398 0.49 10.83 2.07
CA THR A 398 1.13 9.66 2.69
C THR A 398 0.50 8.35 2.21
N HIS A 399 1.33 7.29 2.13
CA HIS A 399 0.94 5.98 1.62
C HIS A 399 1.61 4.83 2.38
N SER A 400 2.11 5.09 3.58
CA SER A 400 2.73 4.10 4.46
C SER A 400 2.47 4.42 5.93
N LEU A 401 2.57 3.40 6.79
CA LEU A 401 2.36 3.54 8.22
C LEU A 401 3.25 4.62 8.85
N SER A 402 4.56 4.60 8.53
CA SER A 402 5.52 5.57 9.07
C SER A 402 5.22 7.00 8.66
N HIS A 403 4.92 7.24 7.37
CA HIS A 403 4.61 8.58 6.87
C HIS A 403 3.30 9.10 7.45
N ALA A 404 2.27 8.27 7.52
CA ALA A 404 0.99 8.64 8.12
C ALA A 404 1.14 8.99 9.61
N SER A 405 1.87 8.16 10.37
CA SER A 405 2.15 8.44 11.80
C SER A 405 3.02 9.68 11.97
N ALA A 406 4.05 9.86 11.13
CA ALA A 406 4.90 11.04 11.16
C ALA A 406 4.13 12.34 10.89
N SER A 407 3.16 12.32 9.96
CA SER A 407 2.29 13.49 9.71
C SER A 407 1.46 13.86 10.96
N GLY A 408 0.97 12.85 11.70
CA GLY A 408 0.26 13.06 12.96
C GLY A 408 1.12 13.71 14.04
N VAL A 409 2.35 13.19 14.24
CA VAL A 409 3.31 13.77 15.19
C VAL A 409 3.67 15.21 14.80
N TYR A 410 3.88 15.45 13.50
CA TYR A 410 4.20 16.79 13.01
C TYR A 410 3.12 17.80 13.35
N VAL A 411 1.87 17.51 12.99
CA VAL A 411 0.74 18.41 13.25
C VAL A 411 0.51 18.60 14.75
N ALA A 412 0.60 17.54 15.56
CA ALA A 412 0.46 17.66 17.01
C ALA A 412 1.49 18.61 17.63
N ARG A 413 2.77 18.54 17.19
CA ARG A 413 3.82 19.47 17.62
C ARG A 413 3.54 20.90 17.20
N ARG A 414 3.08 21.11 15.96
CA ARG A 414 2.72 22.45 15.45
C ARG A 414 1.58 23.08 16.23
N ILE A 415 0.54 22.31 16.51
CA ILE A 415 -0.59 22.78 17.32
C ILE A 415 -0.12 23.15 18.74
N ALA A 416 0.71 22.32 19.37
CA ALA A 416 1.26 22.58 20.70
C ALA A 416 2.13 23.86 20.78
N GLU A 417 2.79 24.25 19.68
CA GLU A 417 3.56 25.52 19.59
C GLU A 417 2.65 26.75 19.50
N THR A 418 1.37 26.59 19.16
CA THR A 418 0.40 27.67 18.97
C THR A 418 -0.60 27.84 20.10
N LEU A 419 -0.65 26.90 21.03
CA LEU A 419 -1.45 26.95 22.26
C LEU A 419 -0.71 27.67 23.38
#